data_b25857ad9f107141729eddf6481bf048
#
_entry.id   b25857ad9f107141729eddf6481bf048
#
_cell.length_a   1.000
_cell.length_b   1.000
_cell.length_c   1.000
_cell.angle_alpha   90.00
_cell.angle_beta   90.00
_cell.angle_gamma   90.00
#
_symmetry.space_group_name_H-M   'P 1'
#
loop_
_entity.id
_entity.type
_entity.pdbx_description
1 polymer ?
#
loop_
_entity_poly.entity_id
_entity_poly.type
_entity_poly.pdbx_seq_one_letter_code
_entity_poly.pdbx_strand_id
1 'polypeptide(L)'
;RFIFGFEESYGYLAGPYVRDKDAVIGSMLICEMAAYYRSIGSSLKQRLEEIYAQYGRYLNKVDSFEFPGLSGMDKMSALMQGLRDKPLTEIAGHAIVKVTDYQKPEETGLPAANVLIYKLDNGETVVVRPSGTEPKIKIYYTTLGKNLEEAEAEKEKLAEALKPIMA
;
A
#
# COMPACT_ATOMS: atom_id res chain seq x y z
N ARG A 1 15.29 -14.17 8.07
CA ARG A 1 14.30 -14.92 8.86
C ARG A 1 12.96 -14.19 8.81
N PHE A 2 11.90 -14.87 8.34
CA PHE A 2 10.53 -14.32 8.39
C PHE A 2 10.05 -14.25 9.85
N ILE A 3 9.44 -13.14 10.23
CA ILE A 3 8.94 -12.89 11.60
C ILE A 3 7.43 -12.66 11.57
N PHE A 4 6.96 -11.74 10.72
CA PHE A 4 5.59 -11.33 10.63
C PHE A 4 5.28 -10.72 9.27
N GLY A 5 4.07 -10.93 8.76
CA GLY A 5 3.54 -10.32 7.55
C GLY A 5 2.07 -9.97 7.73
N PHE A 6 1.60 -8.95 7.00
CA PHE A 6 0.20 -8.57 7.01
C PHE A 6 -0.19 -7.92 5.68
N GLU A 7 -1.49 -7.88 5.44
CA GLU A 7 -2.13 -7.20 4.32
C GLU A 7 -3.10 -6.13 4.82
N GLU A 8 -3.38 -5.12 3.98
CA GLU A 8 -4.38 -4.09 4.29
C GLU A 8 -5.80 -4.67 4.44
N SER A 9 -6.04 -5.85 3.84
CA SER A 9 -7.30 -6.59 3.86
C SER A 9 -7.43 -7.55 5.06
N TYR A 10 -6.79 -7.20 6.18
CA TYR A 10 -6.87 -7.93 7.45
C TYR A 10 -6.31 -9.35 7.43
N GLY A 11 -5.37 -9.62 6.54
CA GLY A 11 -4.62 -10.88 6.50
C GLY A 11 -3.36 -10.78 7.34
N TYR A 12 -3.10 -11.76 8.21
CA TYR A 12 -1.93 -11.80 9.08
C TYR A 12 -1.25 -13.15 9.03
N LEU A 13 0.08 -13.16 9.16
CA LEU A 13 0.90 -14.36 9.25
C LEU A 13 2.07 -14.13 10.20
N ALA A 14 2.22 -14.98 11.20
CA ALA A 14 3.31 -14.95 12.17
C ALA A 14 4.10 -16.26 12.14
N GLY A 15 5.16 -16.29 11.35
CA GLY A 15 6.04 -17.45 11.25
C GLY A 15 5.80 -18.31 10.01
N PRO A 16 6.67 -19.33 9.76
CA PRO A 16 6.72 -20.07 8.50
C PRO A 16 5.92 -21.38 8.51
N TYR A 17 5.08 -21.65 9.52
CA TYR A 17 4.34 -22.90 9.69
C TYR A 17 3.21 -23.08 8.64
N VAL A 18 2.67 -21.97 8.13
CA VAL A 18 1.81 -21.93 6.95
C VAL A 18 2.32 -20.87 5.98
N ARG A 19 1.86 -20.88 4.72
CA ARG A 19 2.29 -19.95 3.68
C ARG A 19 1.16 -19.06 3.17
N ASP A 20 0.14 -18.90 3.99
CA ASP A 20 -1.01 -18.03 3.74
C ASP A 20 -1.47 -17.41 5.06
N LYS A 21 -2.39 -16.48 4.96
CA LYS A 21 -2.94 -15.74 6.10
C LYS A 21 -3.60 -16.68 7.11
N ASP A 22 -3.38 -16.41 8.37
CA ASP A 22 -3.94 -17.15 9.50
C ASP A 22 -4.61 -16.19 10.49
N ALA A 23 -5.94 -16.14 10.45
CA ALA A 23 -6.73 -15.28 11.32
C ALA A 23 -6.69 -15.72 12.79
N VAL A 24 -6.45 -17.00 13.07
CA VAL A 24 -6.38 -17.52 14.45
C VAL A 24 -5.13 -16.97 15.14
N ILE A 25 -3.96 -17.05 14.48
CA ILE A 25 -2.73 -16.49 15.04
C ILE A 25 -2.82 -14.97 15.15
N GLY A 26 -3.42 -14.29 14.17
CA GLY A 26 -3.66 -12.84 14.23
C GLY A 26 -4.49 -12.44 15.44
N SER A 27 -5.59 -13.16 15.70
CA SER A 27 -6.45 -12.95 16.87
C SER A 27 -5.72 -13.23 18.18
N MET A 28 -4.94 -14.30 18.26
CA MET A 28 -4.16 -14.64 19.45
C MET A 28 -3.14 -13.54 19.77
N LEU A 29 -2.38 -13.09 18.78
CA LEU A 29 -1.36 -12.07 18.95
C LEU A 29 -1.94 -10.73 19.40
N ILE A 30 -3.07 -10.29 18.85
CA ILE A 30 -3.68 -9.02 19.28
C ILE A 30 -4.21 -9.09 20.72
N CYS A 31 -4.74 -10.25 21.14
CA CYS A 31 -5.15 -10.47 22.53
C CYS A 31 -3.95 -10.47 23.47
N GLU A 32 -2.86 -11.13 23.11
CA GLU A 32 -1.62 -11.15 23.89
C GLU A 32 -1.03 -9.75 24.01
N MET A 33 -0.95 -8.98 22.91
CA MET A 33 -0.51 -7.58 22.94
C MET A 33 -1.39 -6.73 23.86
N ALA A 34 -2.71 -6.87 23.79
CA ALA A 34 -3.65 -6.12 24.64
C ALA A 34 -3.45 -6.47 26.12
N ALA A 35 -3.28 -7.74 26.45
CA ALA A 35 -3.01 -8.20 27.81
C ALA A 35 -1.67 -7.66 28.33
N TYR A 36 -0.62 -7.71 27.52
CA TYR A 36 0.69 -7.16 27.87
C TYR A 36 0.61 -5.66 28.18
N TYR A 37 0.07 -4.85 27.26
CA TYR A 37 0.00 -3.41 27.49
C TYR A 37 -0.87 -3.06 28.70
N ARG A 38 -1.96 -3.79 28.93
CA ARG A 38 -2.79 -3.62 30.12
C ARG A 38 -2.00 -3.95 31.42
N SER A 39 -1.15 -4.97 31.41
CA SER A 39 -0.35 -5.36 32.58
C SER A 39 0.67 -4.31 33.00
N ILE A 40 1.12 -3.46 32.07
CA ILE A 40 2.04 -2.35 32.33
C ILE A 40 1.32 -0.98 32.43
N GLY A 41 -0.01 -0.98 32.59
CA GLY A 41 -0.80 0.25 32.77
C GLY A 41 -1.00 1.09 31.50
N SER A 42 -0.87 0.47 30.31
CA SER A 42 -1.05 1.10 29.01
C SER A 42 -2.17 0.44 28.20
N SER A 43 -2.34 0.86 26.96
CA SER A 43 -3.30 0.27 26.01
C SER A 43 -2.74 0.25 24.59
N LEU A 44 -3.35 -0.55 23.70
CA LEU A 44 -2.98 -0.56 22.28
C LEU A 44 -3.14 0.83 21.63
N LYS A 45 -4.18 1.58 22.01
CA LYS A 45 -4.41 2.95 21.55
C LYS A 45 -3.27 3.89 21.97
N GLN A 46 -2.90 3.88 23.26
CA GLN A 46 -1.78 4.70 23.74
C GLN A 46 -0.48 4.35 23.01
N ARG A 47 -0.20 3.05 22.85
CA ARG A 47 0.98 2.61 22.11
C ARG A 47 0.98 3.07 20.66
N LEU A 48 -0.17 3.04 19.98
CA LEU A 48 -0.32 3.55 18.62
C LEU A 48 -0.03 5.06 18.54
N GLU A 49 -0.55 5.86 19.47
CA GLU A 49 -0.27 7.30 19.53
C GLU A 49 1.21 7.61 19.80
N GLU A 50 1.88 6.80 20.64
CA GLU A 50 3.34 6.91 20.85
C GLU A 50 4.12 6.62 19.55
N ILE A 51 3.71 5.61 18.79
CA ILE A 51 4.31 5.29 17.48
C ILE A 51 4.11 6.47 16.51
N TYR A 52 2.91 7.04 16.44
CA TYR A 52 2.66 8.22 15.61
C TYR A 52 3.46 9.44 16.05
N ALA A 53 3.61 9.65 17.35
CA ALA A 53 4.43 10.75 17.88
C ALA A 53 5.93 10.58 17.54
N GLN A 54 6.42 9.35 17.50
CA GLN A 54 7.82 9.04 17.24
C GLN A 54 8.16 9.04 15.74
N TYR A 55 7.28 8.50 14.89
CA TYR A 55 7.59 8.22 13.48
C TYR A 55 6.77 9.04 12.48
N GLY A 56 5.79 9.79 12.95
CA GLY A 56 4.79 10.47 12.11
C GLY A 56 3.52 9.63 11.91
N ARG A 57 2.45 10.29 11.54
CA ARG A 57 1.16 9.65 11.28
C ARG A 57 1.05 9.24 9.82
N TYR A 58 1.31 7.97 9.57
CA TYR A 58 1.12 7.36 8.25
C TYR A 58 -0.32 6.92 8.06
N LEU A 59 -0.88 7.23 6.90
CA LEU A 59 -2.18 6.76 6.44
C LEU A 59 -1.98 5.86 5.23
N ASN A 60 -2.56 4.65 5.28
CA ASN A 60 -2.60 3.73 4.15
C ASN A 60 -4.05 3.63 3.66
N LYS A 61 -4.29 3.93 2.40
CA LYS A 61 -5.61 3.85 1.74
C LYS A 61 -5.46 3.19 0.38
N VAL A 62 -6.57 2.64 -0.11
CA VAL A 62 -6.64 2.00 -1.42
C VAL A 62 -7.86 2.48 -2.18
N ASP A 63 -7.67 2.82 -3.46
CA ASP A 63 -8.74 3.03 -4.41
C ASP A 63 -8.73 1.92 -5.47
N SER A 64 -9.90 1.56 -5.99
CA SER A 64 -10.06 0.55 -7.02
C SER A 64 -10.73 1.18 -8.24
N PHE A 65 -10.12 0.97 -9.41
CA PHE A 65 -10.60 1.42 -10.71
C PHE A 65 -11.00 0.21 -11.53
N GLU A 66 -12.27 0.12 -11.91
CA GLU A 66 -12.82 -1.00 -12.67
C GLU A 66 -12.86 -0.67 -14.15
N PHE A 67 -12.56 -1.66 -14.99
CA PHE A 67 -12.58 -1.58 -16.45
C PHE A 67 -13.67 -2.53 -16.98
N PRO A 68 -14.94 -2.11 -17.00
CA PRO A 68 -16.03 -3.00 -17.37
C PRO A 68 -16.00 -3.39 -18.85
N GLY A 69 -16.59 -4.52 -19.16
CA GLY A 69 -16.75 -5.05 -20.52
C GLY A 69 -15.65 -6.02 -20.95
N LEU A 70 -15.83 -6.62 -22.12
CA LEU A 70 -14.95 -7.69 -22.66
C LEU A 70 -13.50 -7.23 -22.87
N SER A 71 -13.29 -5.96 -23.17
CA SER A 71 -11.94 -5.36 -23.36
C SER A 71 -11.31 -4.83 -22.07
N GLY A 72 -11.91 -5.06 -20.90
CA GLY A 72 -11.43 -4.50 -19.64
C GLY A 72 -10.00 -4.93 -19.30
N MET A 73 -9.67 -6.21 -19.48
CA MET A 73 -8.32 -6.74 -19.25
C MET A 73 -7.28 -6.12 -20.20
N ASP A 74 -7.64 -5.91 -21.47
CA ASP A 74 -6.73 -5.30 -22.46
C ASP A 74 -6.48 -3.83 -22.14
N LYS A 75 -7.52 -3.08 -21.75
CA LYS A 75 -7.40 -1.68 -21.32
C LYS A 75 -6.50 -1.55 -20.09
N MET A 76 -6.71 -2.41 -19.08
CA MET A 76 -5.89 -2.46 -17.88
C MET A 76 -4.42 -2.75 -18.22
N SER A 77 -4.16 -3.72 -19.11
CA SER A 77 -2.82 -4.07 -19.57
C SER A 77 -2.16 -2.94 -20.34
N ALA A 78 -2.89 -2.28 -21.23
CA ALA A 78 -2.42 -1.14 -22.00
C ALA A 78 -2.08 0.06 -21.10
N LEU A 79 -2.90 0.32 -20.05
CA LEU A 79 -2.62 1.36 -19.07
C LEU A 79 -1.32 1.09 -18.30
N MET A 80 -1.13 -0.13 -17.80
CA MET A 80 0.09 -0.51 -17.09
C MET A 80 1.33 -0.41 -17.99
N GLN A 81 1.20 -0.78 -19.27
CA GLN A 81 2.28 -0.61 -20.25
C GLN A 81 2.55 0.88 -20.51
N GLY A 82 1.50 1.69 -20.67
CA GLY A 82 1.63 3.13 -20.88
C GLY A 82 2.38 3.84 -19.74
N LEU A 83 2.14 3.43 -18.49
CA LEU A 83 2.87 3.95 -17.30
C LEU A 83 4.37 3.58 -17.33
N ARG A 84 4.73 2.45 -17.99
CA ARG A 84 6.13 2.04 -18.17
C ARG A 84 6.80 2.77 -19.34
N ASP A 85 6.08 2.92 -20.45
CA ASP A 85 6.60 3.55 -21.67
C ASP A 85 6.78 5.07 -21.52
N LYS A 86 5.91 5.68 -20.70
CA LYS A 86 5.93 7.11 -20.37
C LYS A 86 5.86 7.29 -18.85
N PRO A 87 6.97 7.06 -18.14
CA PRO A 87 7.00 7.17 -16.69
C PRO A 87 6.56 8.56 -16.23
N LEU A 88 5.76 8.59 -15.18
CA LEU A 88 5.39 9.84 -14.52
C LEU A 88 6.64 10.46 -13.87
N THR A 89 6.75 11.77 -13.94
CA THR A 89 7.83 12.54 -13.30
C THR A 89 7.39 13.15 -11.96
N GLU A 90 6.08 13.37 -11.83
CA GLU A 90 5.46 13.93 -10.62
C GLU A 90 4.05 13.36 -10.41
N ILE A 91 3.54 13.44 -9.19
CA ILE A 91 2.13 13.17 -8.83
C ILE A 91 1.70 14.27 -7.86
N ALA A 92 0.62 14.99 -8.18
CA ALA A 92 0.06 16.09 -7.37
C ALA A 92 1.09 17.17 -6.99
N GLY A 93 2.06 17.45 -7.88
CA GLY A 93 3.12 18.44 -7.65
C GLY A 93 4.32 17.92 -6.84
N HIS A 94 4.29 16.66 -6.39
CA HIS A 94 5.44 16.01 -5.76
C HIS A 94 6.28 15.27 -6.79
N ALA A 95 7.58 15.57 -6.83
CA ALA A 95 8.49 14.91 -7.74
C ALA A 95 8.66 13.42 -7.39
N ILE A 96 8.67 12.57 -8.41
CA ILE A 96 8.96 11.14 -8.23
C ILE A 96 10.47 10.96 -8.15
N VAL A 97 10.95 10.58 -6.97
CA VAL A 97 12.39 10.37 -6.72
C VAL A 97 12.85 8.95 -7.04
N LYS A 98 11.92 8.00 -7.10
CA LYS A 98 12.22 6.62 -7.48
C LYS A 98 10.99 5.92 -8.04
N VAL A 99 11.15 5.23 -9.15
CA VAL A 99 10.19 4.23 -9.66
C VAL A 99 10.80 2.85 -9.47
N THR A 100 10.03 1.91 -8.94
CA THR A 100 10.41 0.49 -8.86
C THR A 100 9.40 -0.33 -9.65
N ASP A 101 9.86 -1.01 -10.69
CA ASP A 101 9.05 -1.92 -11.49
C ASP A 101 9.34 -3.37 -11.10
N TYR A 102 8.37 -4.03 -10.50
CA TYR A 102 8.51 -5.43 -10.10
C TYR A 102 8.44 -6.43 -11.26
N GLN A 103 8.22 -5.99 -12.49
CA GLN A 103 8.46 -6.84 -13.67
C GLN A 103 9.95 -7.07 -13.95
N LYS A 104 10.83 -6.37 -13.24
CA LYS A 104 12.28 -6.44 -13.38
C LYS A 104 12.93 -7.13 -12.17
N PRO A 105 12.99 -8.47 -12.14
CA PRO A 105 13.58 -9.22 -11.02
C PRO A 105 15.05 -8.85 -10.75
N GLU A 106 15.78 -8.44 -11.76
CA GLU A 106 17.19 -8.01 -11.68
C GLU A 106 17.36 -6.73 -10.86
N GLU A 107 16.34 -5.85 -10.81
CA GLU A 107 16.37 -4.63 -10.02
C GLU A 107 15.88 -4.85 -8.58
N THR A 108 14.96 -5.79 -8.38
CA THR A 108 14.27 -5.99 -7.10
C THR A 108 14.81 -7.15 -6.28
N GLY A 109 15.42 -8.15 -6.91
CA GLY A 109 15.82 -9.42 -6.29
C GLY A 109 14.62 -10.30 -5.90
N LEU A 110 13.42 -9.99 -6.38
CA LEU A 110 12.16 -10.68 -6.07
C LEU A 110 11.55 -11.29 -7.33
N PRO A 111 10.67 -12.29 -7.21
CA PRO A 111 9.93 -12.81 -8.36
C PRO A 111 9.17 -11.71 -9.10
N ALA A 112 9.10 -11.84 -10.43
CA ALA A 112 8.41 -10.87 -11.27
C ALA A 112 6.92 -10.71 -10.88
N ALA A 113 6.46 -9.48 -10.77
CA ALA A 113 5.08 -9.13 -10.50
C ALA A 113 4.68 -7.86 -11.26
N ASN A 114 3.42 -7.78 -11.70
CA ASN A 114 2.94 -6.58 -12.38
C ASN A 114 2.58 -5.49 -11.36
N VAL A 115 3.60 -4.84 -10.79
CA VAL A 115 3.46 -3.79 -9.76
C VAL A 115 4.44 -2.67 -10.07
N LEU A 116 3.95 -1.43 -9.99
CA LEU A 116 4.76 -0.22 -10.03
C LEU A 116 4.69 0.50 -8.67
N ILE A 117 5.84 0.89 -8.14
CA ILE A 117 5.93 1.71 -6.92
C ILE A 117 6.59 3.04 -7.27
N TYR A 118 5.90 4.13 -6.95
CA TYR A 118 6.39 5.49 -7.05
C TYR A 118 6.70 6.02 -5.65
N LYS A 119 7.97 6.37 -5.40
CA LYS A 119 8.38 7.12 -4.21
C LYS A 119 8.42 8.60 -4.55
N LEU A 120 7.79 9.43 -3.71
CA LEU A 120 7.73 10.87 -3.84
C LEU A 120 8.78 11.57 -2.97
N ASP A 121 9.12 12.79 -3.32
CA ASP A 121 10.14 13.62 -2.65
C ASP A 121 9.78 13.97 -1.20
N ASN A 122 8.49 14.00 -0.87
CA ASN A 122 7.98 14.19 0.50
C ASN A 122 7.94 12.91 1.35
N GLY A 123 8.44 11.78 0.82
CA GLY A 123 8.48 10.47 1.50
C GLY A 123 7.23 9.62 1.34
N GLU A 124 6.19 10.13 0.69
CA GLU A 124 4.97 9.39 0.38
C GLU A 124 5.19 8.35 -0.72
N THR A 125 4.26 7.42 -0.83
CA THR A 125 4.37 6.31 -1.79
C THR A 125 3.03 6.03 -2.45
N VAL A 126 3.06 5.83 -3.76
CA VAL A 126 1.93 5.33 -4.55
C VAL A 126 2.30 4.01 -5.18
N VAL A 127 1.45 2.99 -5.00
CA VAL A 127 1.62 1.68 -5.63
C VAL A 127 0.48 1.42 -6.59
N VAL A 128 0.78 1.08 -7.84
CA VAL A 128 -0.20 0.73 -8.86
C VAL A 128 -0.11 -0.77 -9.14
N ARG A 129 -1.21 -1.50 -8.91
CA ARG A 129 -1.26 -2.95 -9.04
C ARG A 129 -2.55 -3.39 -9.72
N PRO A 130 -2.49 -4.00 -10.91
CA PRO A 130 -3.65 -4.63 -11.52
C PRO A 130 -4.02 -5.92 -10.78
N SER A 131 -5.31 -6.27 -10.79
CA SER A 131 -5.79 -7.58 -10.34
C SER A 131 -5.38 -8.64 -11.37
N GLY A 132 -5.04 -9.84 -10.91
CA GLY A 132 -4.74 -10.97 -11.79
C GLY A 132 -5.99 -11.69 -12.32
N THR A 133 -7.15 -11.47 -11.73
CA THR A 133 -8.38 -12.22 -12.00
C THR A 133 -9.57 -11.36 -12.42
N GLU A 134 -9.52 -10.07 -12.17
CA GLU A 134 -10.62 -9.13 -12.42
C GLU A 134 -10.10 -7.92 -13.20
N PRO A 135 -10.89 -7.31 -14.08
CA PRO A 135 -10.48 -6.13 -14.84
C PRO A 135 -10.54 -4.88 -13.95
N LYS A 136 -9.64 -4.81 -12.99
CA LYS A 136 -9.49 -3.67 -12.08
C LYS A 136 -8.04 -3.40 -11.71
N ILE A 137 -7.71 -2.14 -11.49
CA ILE A 137 -6.44 -1.68 -10.93
C ILE A 137 -6.69 -1.14 -9.53
N LYS A 138 -5.89 -1.57 -8.59
CA LYS A 138 -5.80 -0.99 -7.25
C LYS A 138 -4.65 0.00 -7.19
N ILE A 139 -4.91 1.15 -6.58
CA ILE A 139 -3.87 2.13 -6.23
C ILE A 139 -3.82 2.21 -4.71
N TYR A 140 -2.64 1.94 -4.16
CA TYR A 140 -2.38 2.06 -2.73
C TYR A 140 -1.62 3.35 -2.48
N TYR A 141 -2.08 4.13 -1.54
CA TYR A 141 -1.46 5.38 -1.11
C TYR A 141 -0.91 5.19 0.30
N THR A 142 0.34 5.60 0.50
CA THR A 142 0.91 5.80 1.82
C THR A 142 1.21 7.28 1.95
N THR A 143 0.43 8.00 2.73
CA THR A 143 0.58 9.44 2.96
C THR A 143 0.98 9.72 4.39
N LEU A 144 1.61 10.87 4.62
CA LEU A 144 2.14 11.29 5.90
C LEU A 144 1.57 12.67 6.26
N GLY A 145 1.05 12.81 7.48
CA GLY A 145 0.56 14.08 8.01
C GLY A 145 0.95 14.27 9.48
N LYS A 146 0.84 15.49 9.99
CA LYS A 146 0.94 15.79 11.42
C LYS A 146 -0.25 15.22 12.20
N ASN A 147 -1.38 15.07 11.50
CA ASN A 147 -2.61 14.48 11.99
C ASN A 147 -3.28 13.68 10.88
N LEU A 148 -4.40 13.02 11.21
CA LEU A 148 -5.14 12.20 10.26
C LEU A 148 -5.73 13.04 9.11
N GLU A 149 -6.24 14.24 9.42
CA GLU A 149 -6.87 15.13 8.44
C GLU A 149 -5.88 15.60 7.36
N GLU A 150 -4.65 15.96 7.75
CA GLU A 150 -3.59 16.29 6.80
C GLU A 150 -3.23 15.09 5.91
N ALA A 151 -3.07 13.90 6.50
CA ALA A 151 -2.74 12.69 5.74
C ALA A 151 -3.86 12.28 4.77
N GLU A 152 -5.13 12.47 5.15
CA GLU A 152 -6.29 12.26 4.26
C GLU A 152 -6.34 13.30 3.14
N ALA A 153 -6.07 14.56 3.43
CA ALA A 153 -6.00 15.62 2.41
C ALA A 153 -4.90 15.35 1.38
N GLU A 154 -3.73 14.87 1.80
CA GLU A 154 -2.67 14.48 0.86
C GLU A 154 -3.10 13.28 0.01
N LYS A 155 -3.74 12.26 0.60
CA LYS A 155 -4.29 11.12 -0.16
C LYS A 155 -5.26 11.60 -1.24
N GLU A 156 -6.18 12.51 -0.92
CA GLU A 156 -7.14 13.01 -1.91
C GLU A 156 -6.46 13.78 -3.05
N LYS A 157 -5.43 14.58 -2.79
CA LYS A 157 -4.65 15.25 -3.85
C LYS A 157 -3.98 14.24 -4.79
N LEU A 158 -3.34 13.20 -4.24
CA LEU A 158 -2.73 12.14 -5.03
C LEU A 158 -3.77 11.39 -5.87
N ALA A 159 -4.94 11.09 -5.27
CA ALA A 159 -6.02 10.38 -5.95
C ALA A 159 -6.60 11.20 -7.11
N GLU A 160 -6.88 12.49 -6.90
CA GLU A 160 -7.38 13.38 -7.97
C GLU A 160 -6.36 13.54 -9.11
N ALA A 161 -5.05 13.59 -8.81
CA ALA A 161 -4.02 13.68 -9.84
C ALA A 161 -3.91 12.39 -10.69
N LEU A 162 -4.19 11.21 -10.10
CA LEU A 162 -4.12 9.93 -10.79
C LEU A 162 -5.42 9.54 -11.51
N LYS A 163 -6.56 10.07 -11.09
CA LYS A 163 -7.87 9.75 -11.64
C LYS A 163 -7.98 9.89 -13.16
N PRO A 164 -7.45 10.97 -13.80
CA PRO A 164 -7.47 11.10 -15.26
C PRO A 164 -6.62 10.03 -15.98
N ILE A 165 -5.60 9.50 -15.32
CA ILE A 165 -4.71 8.47 -15.88
C ILE A 165 -5.40 7.10 -15.83
N MET A 166 -6.32 6.89 -14.88
CA MET A 166 -7.04 5.63 -14.67
C MET A 166 -8.40 5.58 -15.39
N ALA A 167 -8.80 6.66 -16.08
CA ALA A 167 -10.10 6.79 -16.75
C ALA A 167 -10.19 6.09 -18.13
#